data_1b3b171c5975338a0420b02955bce045
#
_entry.id   1b3b171c5975338a0420b02955bce045
#
_cell.length_a   1.000
_cell.length_b   1.000
_cell.length_c   1.000
_cell.angle_alpha   90.00
_cell.angle_beta   90.00
_cell.angle_gamma   90.00
#
_symmetry.space_group_name_H-M   'P 1'
#
loop_
_entity.id
_entity.type
_entity.pdbx_description
1 polymer ?
#
loop_
_entity_poly.entity_id
_entity_poly.type
_entity_poly.pdbx_seq_one_letter_code
_entity_poly.pdbx_strand_id
1 'polypeptide(L)' 'MASQLESVILFNDAVEQFTEMILPMVQARYERDGIPDMPARREAWCNYVDALHKGKVISDWQANNWGHPPCND' A
#
# COMPACT_ATOMS: atom_id res chain seq x y z
N MET A 1 0.93 -26.34 -2.17
CA MET A 1 -0.26 -26.30 -2.86
C MET A 1 -0.68 -24.94 -3.35
N ALA A 2 -1.66 -24.92 -4.16
CA ALA A 2 -2.14 -23.69 -4.75
C ALA A 2 -2.57 -22.67 -3.73
N SER A 3 -3.06 -23.09 -2.58
CA SER A 3 -3.55 -22.17 -1.57
C SER A 3 -2.48 -21.17 -1.10
N GLN A 4 -1.23 -21.58 -1.11
CA GLN A 4 -0.17 -20.67 -0.71
C GLN A 4 0.01 -19.54 -1.70
N LEU A 5 -0.12 -19.86 -2.98
CA LEU A 5 -0.01 -18.86 -4.02
C LEU A 5 -1.18 -17.89 -3.97
N GLU A 6 -2.34 -18.41 -3.61
CA GLU A 6 -3.54 -17.58 -3.56
C GLU A 6 -3.52 -16.58 -2.42
N SER A 7 -2.76 -16.86 -1.36
CA SER A 7 -2.69 -15.96 -0.23
C SER A 7 -1.66 -14.85 -0.40
N VAL A 8 -0.85 -14.92 -1.47
CA VAL A 8 0.19 -13.93 -1.72
C VAL A 8 -0.30 -12.95 -2.77
N ILE A 9 -0.35 -11.68 -2.43
CA ILE A 9 -0.71 -10.66 -3.39
C ILE A 9 0.55 -10.06 -4.02
N LEU A 10 0.41 -9.63 -5.25
CA LEU A 10 1.51 -9.03 -5.99
C LEU A 10 1.55 -7.53 -5.73
N PHE A 11 2.69 -6.92 -6.06
CA PHE A 11 2.86 -5.49 -5.89
C PHE A 11 1.75 -4.69 -6.59
N ASN A 12 1.42 -5.07 -7.83
CA ASN A 12 0.39 -4.35 -8.57
C ASN A 12 -0.97 -4.45 -7.90
N ASP A 13 -1.28 -5.59 -7.30
CA ASP A 13 -2.54 -5.77 -6.57
C ASP A 13 -2.57 -4.87 -5.35
N ALA A 14 -1.45 -4.78 -4.64
CA ALA A 14 -1.35 -3.92 -3.47
C ALA A 14 -1.48 -2.46 -3.85
N VAL A 15 -0.86 -2.06 -4.95
CA VAL A 15 -0.97 -0.69 -5.45
C VAL A 15 -2.42 -0.36 -5.78
N GLU A 16 -3.11 -1.27 -6.44
CA GLU A 16 -4.51 -1.06 -6.81
C GLU A 16 -5.38 -0.91 -5.57
N GLN A 17 -5.21 -1.80 -4.60
CA GLN A 17 -6.00 -1.72 -3.37
C GLN A 17 -5.72 -0.44 -2.61
N PHE A 18 -4.45 -0.06 -2.51
CA PHE A 18 -4.08 1.17 -1.84
C PHE A 18 -4.73 2.37 -2.52
N THR A 19 -4.63 2.42 -3.85
CA THR A 19 -5.14 3.55 -4.62
C THR A 19 -6.67 3.68 -4.50
N GLU A 20 -7.36 2.54 -4.44
CA GLU A 20 -8.81 2.55 -4.40
C GLU A 20 -9.37 2.74 -3.00
N MET A 21 -8.68 2.22 -1.98
CA MET A 21 -9.25 2.17 -0.64
C MET A 21 -8.57 3.10 0.35
N ILE A 22 -7.28 3.29 0.24
CA ILE A 22 -6.53 4.06 1.23
C ILE A 22 -6.23 5.46 0.77
N LEU A 23 -5.83 5.62 -0.48
CA LEU A 23 -5.52 6.94 -1.01
C LEU A 23 -6.68 7.93 -0.87
N PRO A 24 -7.95 7.56 -1.16
CA PRO A 24 -9.04 8.51 -0.97
C PRO A 24 -9.18 8.99 0.47
N MET A 25 -8.86 8.13 1.44
CA MET A 25 -8.90 8.52 2.85
C MET A 25 -7.79 9.52 3.17
N VAL A 26 -6.61 9.30 2.62
CA VAL A 26 -5.49 10.22 2.79
C VAL A 26 -5.84 11.57 2.17
N GLN A 27 -6.39 11.56 0.98
CA GLN A 27 -6.78 12.78 0.29
C GLN A 27 -7.83 13.56 1.07
N ALA A 28 -8.83 12.86 1.59
CA ALA A 28 -9.89 13.51 2.35
C ALA A 28 -9.37 14.14 3.63
N ARG A 29 -8.34 13.54 4.22
CA ARG A 29 -7.83 13.97 5.53
C ARG A 29 -6.72 15.00 5.41
N TYR A 30 -5.82 14.83 4.44
CA TYR A 30 -4.59 15.62 4.37
C TYR A 30 -4.48 16.47 3.11
N GLU A 31 -5.37 16.27 2.14
CA GLU A 31 -5.28 16.99 0.86
C GLU A 31 -6.58 17.71 0.54
N ARG A 32 -7.21 18.29 1.57
CA ARG A 32 -8.49 18.98 1.39
C ARG A 32 -8.37 20.17 0.48
N ASP A 33 -7.19 20.77 0.42
CA ASP A 33 -6.94 21.95 -0.43
C ASP A 33 -6.57 21.55 -1.86
N GLY A 34 -6.56 20.27 -2.16
CA GLY A 34 -6.22 19.77 -3.49
C GLY A 34 -4.73 19.64 -3.74
N ILE A 35 -3.91 19.89 -2.74
CA ILE A 35 -2.45 19.78 -2.86
C ILE A 35 -2.03 18.41 -2.32
N PRO A 36 -1.35 17.58 -3.15
CA PRO A 36 -0.90 16.28 -2.69
C PRO A 36 0.04 16.38 -1.48
N ASP A 37 -0.21 15.55 -0.48
CA ASP A 37 0.63 15.46 0.71
C ASP A 37 1.46 14.18 0.60
N MET A 38 2.62 14.28 -0.04
CA MET A 38 3.45 13.11 -0.30
C MET A 38 3.92 12.42 0.97
N PRO A 39 4.38 13.13 2.01
CA PRO A 39 4.74 12.45 3.25
C PRO A 39 3.59 11.63 3.83
N ALA A 40 2.36 12.16 3.81
CA ALA A 40 1.21 11.43 4.33
C ALA A 40 0.93 10.20 3.49
N ARG A 41 1.03 10.32 2.16
CA ARG A 41 0.82 9.17 1.27
C ARG A 41 1.86 8.09 1.51
N ARG A 42 3.11 8.48 1.70
CA ARG A 42 4.19 7.51 1.93
C ARG A 42 4.01 6.80 3.26
N GLU A 43 3.64 7.54 4.28
CA GLU A 43 3.39 6.92 5.58
C GLU A 43 2.23 5.94 5.51
N ALA A 44 1.15 6.32 4.84
CA ALA A 44 0.00 5.45 4.68
C ALA A 44 0.37 4.17 3.94
N TRP A 45 1.19 4.27 2.90
CA TRP A 45 1.65 3.11 2.16
C TRP A 45 2.50 2.20 3.06
N CYS A 46 3.43 2.77 3.81
CA CYS A 46 4.26 1.99 4.70
C CYS A 46 3.43 1.26 5.76
N ASN A 47 2.42 1.92 6.30
CA ASN A 47 1.54 1.30 7.27
C ASN A 47 0.72 0.18 6.65
N TYR A 48 0.29 0.37 5.41
CA TYR A 48 -0.47 -0.64 4.68
C TYR A 48 0.39 -1.88 4.43
N VAL A 49 1.63 -1.68 3.95
CA VAL A 49 2.55 -2.78 3.70
C VAL A 49 2.87 -3.51 5.01
N ASP A 50 3.08 -2.77 6.08
CA ASP A 50 3.35 -3.36 7.39
C ASP A 50 2.18 -4.23 7.86
N ALA A 51 0.96 -3.76 7.64
CA ALA A 51 -0.23 -4.53 8.02
C ALA A 51 -0.32 -5.82 7.20
N LEU A 52 -0.03 -5.74 5.90
CA LEU A 52 -0.03 -6.94 5.06
C LEU A 52 1.04 -7.93 5.52
N HIS A 53 2.19 -7.44 5.91
CA HIS A 53 3.27 -8.29 6.38
C HIS A 53 2.91 -8.96 7.71
N LYS A 54 2.35 -8.21 8.64
CA LYS A 54 1.92 -8.75 9.92
C LYS A 54 0.83 -9.79 9.76
N GLY A 55 -0.06 -9.59 8.80
CA GLY A 55 -1.11 -10.55 8.49
C GLY A 55 -0.64 -11.73 7.66
N LYS A 56 0.64 -11.75 7.30
CA LYS A 56 1.25 -12.80 6.48
C LYS A 56 0.63 -12.92 5.10
N VAL A 57 0.08 -11.83 4.61
CA VAL A 57 -0.45 -11.75 3.26
C VAL A 57 0.70 -11.59 2.27
N ILE A 58 1.78 -10.94 2.69
CA ILE A 58 2.98 -10.80 1.88
C ILE A 58 4.18 -11.37 2.66
N SER A 59 5.22 -11.70 1.90
CA SER A 59 6.43 -12.29 2.47
C SER A 59 7.38 -11.21 3.01
N ASP A 60 8.39 -11.64 3.75
CA ASP A 60 9.44 -10.75 4.21
C ASP A 60 10.14 -10.08 3.03
N TRP A 61 10.38 -10.85 1.96
CA TRP A 61 11.03 -10.30 0.78
C TRP A 61 10.19 -9.18 0.17
N GLN A 62 8.89 -9.40 0.05
CA GLN A 62 8.00 -8.39 -0.51
C GLN A 62 7.97 -7.13 0.34
N ALA A 63 7.88 -7.30 1.67
CA ALA A 63 7.83 -6.16 2.59
C ALA A 63 9.10 -5.33 2.51
N ASN A 64 10.25 -5.98 2.30
CA ASN A 64 11.53 -5.30 2.31
C ASN A 64 11.92 -4.72 0.95
N ASN A 65 11.31 -5.22 -0.13
CA ASN A 65 11.77 -4.88 -1.47
C ASN A 65 10.76 -4.07 -2.30
N TRP A 66 9.52 -3.96 -1.85
CA TRP A 66 8.53 -3.16 -2.56
C TRP A 66 8.84 -1.68 -2.41
N GLY A 67 8.84 -0.96 -3.53
CA GLY A 67 8.93 0.49 -3.51
C GLY A 67 7.57 1.12 -3.29
N HIS A 68 7.50 2.44 -3.47
CA HIS A 68 6.23 3.15 -3.35
C HIS A 68 5.44 3.08 -4.65
N PRO A 69 4.11 3.18 -4.58
CA PRO A 69 3.31 3.22 -5.80
C PRO A 69 3.52 4.54 -6.54
N PRO A 70 3.17 4.59 -7.83
CA PRO A 70 3.36 5.81 -8.61
C PRO A 70 2.65 7.03 -8.03
N CYS A 71 1.52 6.85 -7.37
CA CYS A 71 0.79 7.98 -6.79
C CYS A 71 1.54 8.65 -5.65
N ASN A 72 2.59 8.02 -5.14
CA ASN A 72 3.38 8.57 -4.04
C ASN A 72 4.70 9.19 -4.50
N ASP A 73 4.91 9.24 -5.78
CA ASP A 73 6.14 9.84 -6.33
C ASP A 73 5.99 11.31 -6.68
#